data_c20c75108544820da2ac99a8e0da2acb
#
_entry.id   c20c75108544820da2ac99a8e0da2acb
#
_cell.length_a   1.000
_cell.length_b   1.000
_cell.length_c   1.000
_cell.angle_alpha   90.00
_cell.angle_beta   90.00
_cell.angle_gamma   90.00
#
_symmetry.space_group_name_H-M   'P 1'
#
loop_
_entity.id
_entity.type
_entity.pdbx_description
1 polymer ?
#
loop_
_entity_poly.entity_id
_entity_poly.type
_entity_poly.pdbx_seq_one_letter_code
_entity_poly.pdbx_strand_id
1 'polypeptide(L)'
;MSIPGIIFLLLGVVLLGMGIYGGTVVIPEAADAAMPGALAQHLAQYKNLYLLLGVVILFIVIYVTIQKRVNLRVQHVMSTTILYIILVVVGVFMVYPLLWMVSATFKNNNEIFSTLSLIPGKPTLDGYRAAMNDYGGDINIWRAMLNTYKYVIPRVIFTVISSTITAYGFGRFRFRGRNALFALLMATLVLPQVVLNIPQFLMYRNFGWVDSPYYLALIVPSLFAQETYFVYMLIQFMRNIPRELDEAAKIDGCNIMQTLVLVLVPMLWPAMVSAGLFQFMWSSNDFMGPLLYVNSPSRYPATLFVRMSMDADTGFAWNRVMAVSLISILPSLIVFFLAQSQFMDGVTAGAVKG
;
A
#
# COMPACT_ATOMS: atom_id res chain seq x y z
N MET A 1 36.96 0.44 -23.67
CA MET A 1 35.50 0.45 -23.44
C MET A 1 34.84 -0.44 -24.49
N SER A 2 33.85 -1.25 -24.09
CA SER A 2 33.03 -1.98 -25.06
C SER A 2 32.13 -1.00 -25.86
N ILE A 3 31.74 -1.38 -27.09
CA ILE A 3 30.86 -0.55 -27.93
C ILE A 3 29.61 -0.06 -27.15
N PRO A 4 28.90 -0.91 -26.36
CA PRO A 4 27.80 -0.44 -25.52
C PRO A 4 28.17 0.64 -24.51
N GLY A 5 29.37 0.55 -23.90
CA GLY A 5 29.81 1.55 -22.93
C GLY A 5 30.08 2.92 -23.55
N ILE A 6 30.52 2.97 -24.82
CA ILE A 6 30.69 4.21 -25.57
C ILE A 6 29.32 4.84 -25.88
N ILE A 7 28.34 4.01 -26.29
CA ILE A 7 26.98 4.48 -26.57
C ILE A 7 26.33 5.08 -25.35
N PHE A 8 26.42 4.42 -24.16
CA PHE A 8 25.88 4.96 -22.91
C PHE A 8 26.55 6.24 -22.47
N LEU A 9 27.87 6.35 -22.65
CA LEU A 9 28.61 7.58 -22.36
C LEU A 9 28.14 8.74 -23.23
N LEU A 10 28.02 8.51 -24.52
CA LEU A 10 27.49 9.51 -25.46
C LEU A 10 26.07 9.93 -25.12
N LEU A 11 25.21 8.97 -24.78
CA LEU A 11 23.84 9.26 -24.36
C LEU A 11 23.79 10.13 -23.09
N GLY A 12 24.63 9.80 -22.08
CA GLY A 12 24.75 10.60 -20.87
C GLY A 12 25.19 12.04 -21.13
N VAL A 13 26.19 12.21 -22.00
CA VAL A 13 26.70 13.54 -22.40
C VAL A 13 25.63 14.34 -23.16
N VAL A 14 24.88 13.68 -24.08
CA VAL A 14 23.79 14.33 -24.80
C VAL A 14 22.67 14.80 -23.88
N LEU A 15 22.27 13.94 -22.92
CA LEU A 15 21.23 14.31 -21.96
C LEU A 15 21.67 15.43 -21.02
N LEU A 16 22.94 15.43 -20.59
CA LEU A 16 23.49 16.56 -19.82
C LEU A 16 23.50 17.85 -20.66
N GLY A 17 23.90 17.76 -21.92
CA GLY A 17 23.87 18.89 -22.83
C GLY A 17 22.45 19.45 -23.02
N MET A 18 21.45 18.58 -23.20
CA MET A 18 20.03 18.99 -23.27
C MET A 18 19.55 19.67 -21.98
N GLY A 19 19.94 19.16 -20.82
CA GLY A 19 19.58 19.78 -19.53
C GLY A 19 20.23 21.15 -19.33
N ILE A 20 21.51 21.31 -19.66
CA ILE A 20 22.24 22.58 -19.60
C ILE A 20 21.65 23.57 -20.59
N TYR A 21 21.44 23.15 -21.86
CA TYR A 21 20.84 24.01 -22.89
C TYR A 21 19.44 24.47 -22.49
N GLY A 22 18.58 23.57 -21.99
CA GLY A 22 17.26 23.93 -21.49
C GLY A 22 17.28 24.92 -20.32
N GLY A 23 18.38 24.96 -19.54
CA GLY A 23 18.58 25.94 -18.47
C GLY A 23 18.99 27.34 -18.96
N THR A 24 19.56 27.45 -20.16
CA THR A 24 20.02 28.72 -20.77
C THR A 24 18.99 29.36 -21.70
N VAL A 25 17.93 28.64 -22.07
CA VAL A 25 16.87 29.13 -22.95
C VAL A 25 15.97 30.11 -22.16
N VAL A 26 16.06 31.39 -22.49
CA VAL A 26 15.11 32.43 -22.09
C VAL A 26 13.93 32.34 -23.04
N ILE A 27 12.74 31.97 -22.57
CA ILE A 27 11.53 31.93 -23.38
C ILE A 27 11.05 33.36 -23.59
N PRO A 28 11.06 33.92 -24.84
CA PRO A 28 10.46 35.22 -25.09
C PRO A 28 8.93 35.13 -24.93
N GLU A 29 8.32 36.11 -24.27
CA GLU A 29 6.88 36.18 -24.00
C GLU A 29 5.99 36.33 -25.28
N ALA A 30 6.58 36.53 -26.45
CA ALA A 30 5.86 36.64 -27.70
C ALA A 30 6.71 36.10 -28.85
N ALA A 31 6.39 34.93 -29.34
CA ALA A 31 6.78 34.56 -30.72
C ALA A 31 5.82 33.48 -31.25
N ASP A 32 4.98 33.91 -32.17
CA ASP A 32 4.47 33.10 -33.29
C ASP A 32 5.67 32.57 -34.06
N ALA A 33 6.21 31.42 -33.72
CA ALA A 33 7.33 30.86 -34.45
C ALA A 33 7.29 29.33 -34.48
N ALA A 34 7.36 28.87 -35.69
CA ALA A 34 7.52 27.51 -36.16
C ALA A 34 8.51 26.67 -35.31
N MET A 35 8.24 25.38 -35.23
CA MET A 35 9.01 24.23 -34.72
C MET A 35 10.25 24.40 -33.80
N PRO A 36 11.21 25.36 -33.97
CA PRO A 36 12.32 25.56 -33.05
C PRO A 36 11.88 25.96 -31.64
N GLY A 37 10.76 26.68 -31.50
CA GLY A 37 10.23 27.12 -30.23
C GLY A 37 9.64 25.96 -29.38
N ALA A 38 9.01 24.99 -30.00
CA ALA A 38 8.43 23.83 -29.29
C ALA A 38 9.52 22.95 -28.66
N LEU A 39 10.64 22.73 -29.36
CA LEU A 39 11.77 21.98 -28.79
C LEU A 39 12.44 22.73 -27.64
N ALA A 40 12.61 24.04 -27.76
CA ALA A 40 13.20 24.87 -26.73
C ALA A 40 12.31 24.91 -25.46
N GLN A 41 11.00 25.03 -25.62
CA GLN A 41 10.03 24.96 -24.51
C GLN A 41 10.06 23.59 -23.83
N HIS A 42 10.10 22.49 -24.60
CA HIS A 42 10.20 21.14 -24.07
C HIS A 42 11.49 20.95 -23.26
N LEU A 43 12.63 21.40 -23.78
CA LEU A 43 13.92 21.32 -23.09
C LEU A 43 13.94 22.17 -21.79
N ALA A 44 13.35 23.36 -21.81
CA ALA A 44 13.25 24.21 -20.63
C ALA A 44 12.32 23.59 -19.56
N GLN A 45 11.21 23.00 -19.99
CA GLN A 45 10.25 22.33 -19.08
C GLN A 45 10.87 21.12 -18.40
N TYR A 46 11.63 20.30 -19.12
CA TYR A 46 12.18 19.04 -18.59
C TYR A 46 13.69 19.11 -18.30
N LYS A 47 14.30 20.28 -18.23
CA LYS A 47 15.75 20.48 -18.01
C LYS A 47 16.28 19.69 -16.81
N ASN A 48 15.59 19.74 -15.67
CA ASN A 48 16.01 19.06 -14.45
C ASN A 48 15.97 17.53 -14.60
N LEU A 49 15.00 17.01 -15.35
CA LEU A 49 14.91 15.59 -15.67
C LEU A 49 16.07 15.13 -16.55
N TYR A 50 16.40 15.90 -17.59
CA TYR A 50 17.52 15.59 -18.49
C TYR A 50 18.86 15.67 -17.77
N LEU A 51 19.06 16.68 -16.90
CA LEU A 51 20.24 16.78 -16.05
C LEU A 51 20.38 15.57 -15.12
N LEU A 52 19.30 15.18 -14.43
CA LEU A 52 19.30 14.03 -13.55
C LEU A 52 19.62 12.74 -14.30
N LEU A 53 18.94 12.48 -15.43
CA LEU A 53 19.17 11.29 -16.25
C LEU A 53 20.61 11.26 -16.81
N GLY A 54 21.12 12.38 -17.28
CA GLY A 54 22.49 12.50 -17.76
C GLY A 54 23.52 12.20 -16.68
N VAL A 55 23.35 12.75 -15.47
CA VAL A 55 24.22 12.47 -14.31
C VAL A 55 24.16 11.00 -13.93
N VAL A 56 22.97 10.41 -13.85
CA VAL A 56 22.79 8.98 -13.50
C VAL A 56 23.47 8.08 -14.54
N ILE A 57 23.28 8.32 -15.82
CA ILE A 57 23.89 7.51 -16.87
C ILE A 57 25.43 7.67 -16.85
N LEU A 58 25.94 8.88 -16.68
CA LEU A 58 27.37 9.13 -16.58
C LEU A 58 27.98 8.41 -15.36
N PHE A 59 27.30 8.47 -14.24
CA PHE A 59 27.68 7.76 -13.03
C PHE A 59 27.73 6.24 -13.23
N ILE A 60 26.71 5.66 -13.88
CA ILE A 60 26.69 4.23 -14.22
C ILE A 60 27.85 3.85 -15.12
N VAL A 61 28.15 4.66 -16.15
CA VAL A 61 29.26 4.38 -17.09
C VAL A 61 30.61 4.47 -16.39
N ILE A 62 30.83 5.48 -15.55
CA ILE A 62 32.04 5.64 -14.75
C ILE A 62 32.20 4.44 -13.82
N TYR A 63 31.13 4.08 -13.11
CA TYR A 63 31.10 2.93 -12.21
C TYR A 63 31.48 1.62 -12.90
N VAL A 64 30.81 1.29 -14.02
CA VAL A 64 31.09 0.07 -14.81
C VAL A 64 32.53 0.06 -15.37
N THR A 65 33.06 1.23 -15.73
CA THR A 65 34.42 1.36 -16.25
C THR A 65 35.47 1.16 -15.18
N ILE A 66 35.27 1.73 -14.01
CA ILE A 66 36.16 1.58 -12.83
C ILE A 66 36.09 0.14 -12.33
N GLN A 67 34.91 -0.46 -12.24
CA GLN A 67 34.71 -1.83 -11.76
C GLN A 67 35.56 -2.85 -12.51
N LYS A 68 35.81 -2.66 -13.80
CA LYS A 68 36.65 -3.58 -14.60
C LYS A 68 38.14 -3.48 -14.32
N ARG A 69 38.62 -2.42 -13.64
CA ARG A 69 40.05 -2.16 -13.39
C ARG A 69 40.48 -2.36 -11.94
N VAL A 70 39.53 -2.66 -11.04
CA VAL A 70 39.76 -2.65 -9.59
C VAL A 70 39.70 -4.07 -9.03
N ASN A 71 40.45 -4.34 -7.96
CA ASN A 71 40.49 -5.62 -7.26
C ASN A 71 39.10 -6.02 -6.70
N LEU A 72 38.73 -7.31 -6.72
CA LEU A 72 37.45 -7.85 -6.31
C LEU A 72 36.96 -7.35 -4.93
N ARG A 73 37.88 -7.20 -3.96
CA ARG A 73 37.56 -6.69 -2.61
C ARG A 73 37.09 -5.23 -2.64
N VAL A 74 37.74 -4.38 -3.45
CA VAL A 74 37.36 -2.98 -3.61
C VAL A 74 36.07 -2.85 -4.43
N GLN A 75 35.84 -3.72 -5.42
CA GLN A 75 34.56 -3.79 -6.15
C GLN A 75 33.39 -4.06 -5.21
N HIS A 76 33.56 -5.03 -4.29
CA HIS A 76 32.49 -5.37 -3.33
C HIS A 76 32.20 -4.18 -2.39
N VAL A 77 33.22 -3.52 -1.85
CA VAL A 77 33.04 -2.32 -1.00
C VAL A 77 32.35 -1.21 -1.77
N MET A 78 32.79 -0.92 -3.00
CA MET A 78 32.17 0.11 -3.85
C MET A 78 30.70 -0.20 -4.16
N SER A 79 30.38 -1.42 -4.57
CA SER A 79 28.99 -1.81 -4.89
C SER A 79 28.08 -1.72 -3.66
N THR A 80 28.58 -2.17 -2.51
CA THR A 80 27.85 -2.08 -1.24
C THR A 80 27.62 -0.62 -0.83
N THR A 81 28.66 0.23 -0.92
CA THR A 81 28.54 1.65 -0.59
C THR A 81 27.52 2.36 -1.49
N ILE A 82 27.56 2.10 -2.81
CA ILE A 82 26.59 2.67 -3.74
C ILE A 82 25.19 2.18 -3.45
N LEU A 83 25.01 0.89 -3.16
CA LEU A 83 23.72 0.33 -2.77
C LEU A 83 23.15 1.06 -1.54
N TYR A 84 23.97 1.27 -0.50
CA TYR A 84 23.51 2.01 0.69
C TYR A 84 23.18 3.47 0.38
N ILE A 85 23.96 4.16 -0.44
CA ILE A 85 23.65 5.53 -0.87
C ILE A 85 22.29 5.57 -1.59
N ILE A 86 22.06 4.65 -2.54
CA ILE A 86 20.79 4.57 -3.27
C ILE A 86 19.63 4.28 -2.28
N LEU A 87 19.80 3.34 -1.36
CA LEU A 87 18.80 3.00 -0.36
C LEU A 87 18.47 4.19 0.54
N VAL A 88 19.48 4.95 0.98
CA VAL A 88 19.27 6.16 1.79
C VAL A 88 18.53 7.23 1.00
N VAL A 89 18.94 7.49 -0.24
CA VAL A 89 18.27 8.48 -1.11
C VAL A 89 16.82 8.11 -1.36
N VAL A 90 16.55 6.85 -1.72
CA VAL A 90 15.18 6.33 -1.91
C VAL A 90 14.39 6.41 -0.60
N GLY A 91 15.00 6.03 0.53
CA GLY A 91 14.38 6.10 1.85
C GLY A 91 13.98 7.53 2.23
N VAL A 92 14.87 8.50 2.05
CA VAL A 92 14.58 9.92 2.30
C VAL A 92 13.45 10.40 1.40
N PHE A 93 13.46 10.04 0.11
CA PHE A 93 12.42 10.41 -0.83
C PHE A 93 11.06 9.82 -0.45
N MET A 94 11.02 8.56 0.02
CA MET A 94 9.78 7.89 0.47
C MET A 94 9.26 8.45 1.80
N VAL A 95 10.14 8.85 2.71
CA VAL A 95 9.75 9.38 4.03
C VAL A 95 9.35 10.86 3.94
N TYR A 96 9.88 11.61 2.97
CA TYR A 96 9.63 13.06 2.83
C TYR A 96 8.13 13.44 2.79
N PRO A 97 7.24 12.78 2.00
CA PRO A 97 5.81 13.12 2.00
C PRO A 97 5.14 12.92 3.36
N LEU A 98 5.56 11.91 4.14
CA LEU A 98 5.06 11.69 5.50
C LEU A 98 5.52 12.80 6.45
N LEU A 99 6.80 13.17 6.39
CA LEU A 99 7.34 14.30 7.18
C LEU A 99 6.63 15.61 6.80
N TRP A 100 6.39 15.82 5.52
CA TRP A 100 5.66 16.99 5.04
C TRP A 100 4.21 17.00 5.57
N MET A 101 3.52 15.86 5.52
CA MET A 101 2.17 15.71 6.06
C MET A 101 2.14 16.02 7.57
N VAL A 102 3.08 15.47 8.35
CA VAL A 102 3.22 15.78 9.78
C VAL A 102 3.45 17.28 10.00
N SER A 103 4.36 17.88 9.23
CA SER A 103 4.62 19.33 9.31
C SER A 103 3.36 20.15 8.97
N ALA A 104 2.62 19.74 7.92
CA ALA A 104 1.42 20.42 7.47
C ALA A 104 0.30 20.45 8.52
N THR A 105 0.24 19.46 9.42
CA THR A 105 -0.74 19.45 10.53
C THR A 105 -0.53 20.61 11.51
N PHE A 106 0.68 21.16 11.60
CA PHE A 106 1.04 22.29 12.47
C PHE A 106 1.08 23.63 11.75
N LYS A 107 0.79 23.69 10.45
CA LYS A 107 0.76 24.91 9.65
C LYS A 107 -0.62 25.55 9.64
N ASN A 108 -0.64 26.87 9.45
CA ASN A 108 -1.87 27.58 9.11
C ASN A 108 -2.34 27.16 7.71
N ASN A 109 -3.65 27.20 7.49
CA ASN A 109 -4.26 26.76 6.23
C ASN A 109 -3.62 27.40 4.98
N ASN A 110 -3.31 28.71 5.06
CA ASN A 110 -2.70 29.45 3.94
C ASN A 110 -1.22 29.10 3.71
N GLU A 111 -0.53 28.57 4.73
CA GLU A 111 0.89 28.24 4.66
C GLU A 111 1.16 26.87 4.03
N ILE A 112 0.19 25.94 4.09
CA ILE A 112 0.39 24.54 3.70
C ILE A 112 0.92 24.39 2.28
N PHE A 113 0.34 25.13 1.33
CA PHE A 113 0.73 25.07 -0.08
C PHE A 113 1.59 26.24 -0.56
N SER A 114 1.79 27.26 0.28
CA SER A 114 2.61 28.42 -0.09
C SER A 114 4.10 28.18 0.13
N THR A 115 4.47 27.21 0.98
CA THR A 115 5.87 26.91 1.30
C THR A 115 6.16 25.42 1.25
N LEU A 116 7.32 25.04 0.70
CA LEU A 116 7.85 23.66 0.74
C LEU A 116 8.60 23.37 2.05
N SER A 117 8.74 24.35 2.95
CA SER A 117 9.44 24.19 4.21
C SER A 117 8.80 23.10 5.08
N LEU A 118 9.60 22.25 5.69
CA LEU A 118 9.15 21.31 6.71
C LEU A 118 8.92 21.98 8.07
N ILE A 119 9.46 23.19 8.28
CA ILE A 119 9.31 23.91 9.54
C ILE A 119 8.17 24.91 9.40
N PRO A 120 7.11 24.83 10.23
CA PRO A 120 6.02 25.82 10.25
C PRO A 120 6.54 27.21 10.64
N GLY A 121 6.11 28.24 9.95
CA GLY A 121 6.45 29.63 10.29
C GLY A 121 5.84 30.08 11.63
N LYS A 122 4.60 29.68 11.88
CA LYS A 122 3.89 29.85 13.17
C LYS A 122 3.17 28.54 13.49
N PRO A 123 3.73 27.66 14.34
CA PRO A 123 3.10 26.41 14.70
C PRO A 123 1.73 26.62 15.36
N THR A 124 0.71 25.87 14.91
CA THR A 124 -0.65 25.92 15.45
C THR A 124 -1.19 24.50 15.64
N LEU A 125 -2.13 24.32 16.57
CA LEU A 125 -2.85 23.07 16.79
C LEU A 125 -4.30 23.15 16.28
N ASP A 126 -4.64 24.18 15.50
CA ASP A 126 -6.01 24.42 15.07
C ASP A 126 -6.55 23.28 14.20
N GLY A 127 -5.69 22.65 13.39
CA GLY A 127 -6.07 21.45 12.63
C GLY A 127 -6.52 20.30 13.52
N TYR A 128 -5.80 20.03 14.60
CA TYR A 128 -6.17 18.99 15.57
C TYR A 128 -7.42 19.35 16.36
N ARG A 129 -7.55 20.59 16.81
CA ARG A 129 -8.77 21.06 17.50
C ARG A 129 -9.99 20.93 16.60
N ALA A 130 -9.87 21.33 15.34
CA ALA A 130 -10.93 21.19 14.34
C ALA A 130 -11.25 19.72 14.03
N ALA A 131 -10.26 18.80 14.05
CA ALA A 131 -10.47 17.38 13.86
C ALA A 131 -11.23 16.71 15.01
N MET A 132 -11.05 17.20 16.23
CA MET A 132 -11.70 16.69 17.44
C MET A 132 -13.12 17.19 17.64
N ASN A 133 -13.48 18.33 17.04
CA ASN A 133 -14.82 18.89 17.11
C ASN A 133 -15.78 18.10 16.19
N ASP A 134 -17.05 18.06 16.60
CA ASP A 134 -18.09 17.45 15.78
C ASP A 134 -18.26 18.21 14.46
N TYR A 135 -18.38 17.46 13.37
CA TYR A 135 -18.56 17.98 12.03
C TYR A 135 -19.85 17.40 11.42
N GLY A 136 -20.61 18.26 10.76
CA GLY A 136 -21.92 17.87 10.23
C GLY A 136 -22.92 17.43 11.30
N GLY A 137 -22.68 17.81 12.57
CA GLY A 137 -23.60 17.65 13.68
C GLY A 137 -23.41 16.42 14.57
N ASP A 138 -22.76 15.32 14.08
CA ASP A 138 -22.80 14.05 14.81
C ASP A 138 -21.52 13.23 14.80
N ILE A 139 -20.44 13.66 14.11
CA ILE A 139 -19.23 12.86 13.96
C ILE A 139 -17.95 13.68 14.13
N ASN A 140 -17.00 13.10 14.86
CA ASN A 140 -15.64 13.58 14.99
C ASN A 140 -14.65 12.45 14.70
N ILE A 141 -13.35 12.76 14.69
CA ILE A 141 -12.30 11.77 14.36
C ILE A 141 -12.35 10.52 15.25
N TRP A 142 -12.64 10.67 16.55
CA TRP A 142 -12.68 9.53 17.47
C TRP A 142 -13.84 8.58 17.19
N ARG A 143 -15.03 9.12 16.90
CA ARG A 143 -16.18 8.32 16.46
C ARG A 143 -15.90 7.64 15.12
N ALA A 144 -15.30 8.35 14.18
CA ALA A 144 -14.92 7.80 12.88
C ALA A 144 -13.90 6.63 13.02
N MET A 145 -12.90 6.77 13.90
CA MET A 145 -11.95 5.72 14.23
C MET A 145 -12.62 4.50 14.87
N LEU A 146 -13.48 4.73 15.86
CA LEU A 146 -14.26 3.65 16.48
C LEU A 146 -15.15 2.94 15.44
N ASN A 147 -15.79 3.67 14.55
CA ASN A 147 -16.59 3.12 13.47
C ASN A 147 -15.75 2.26 12.51
N THR A 148 -14.52 2.68 12.21
CA THR A 148 -13.58 1.89 11.41
C THR A 148 -13.31 0.55 12.08
N TYR A 149 -12.92 0.52 13.35
CA TYR A 149 -12.52 -0.73 14.00
C TYR A 149 -13.69 -1.63 14.39
N LYS A 150 -14.91 -1.10 14.45
CA LYS A 150 -16.12 -1.91 14.60
C LYS A 150 -16.31 -2.91 13.46
N TYR A 151 -15.92 -2.57 12.23
CA TYR A 151 -16.01 -3.53 11.13
C TYR A 151 -14.66 -4.15 10.75
N VAL A 152 -13.55 -3.43 10.89
CA VAL A 152 -12.22 -3.94 10.50
C VAL A 152 -11.83 -5.15 11.35
N ILE A 153 -11.98 -5.07 12.68
CA ILE A 153 -11.58 -6.17 13.57
C ILE A 153 -12.36 -7.46 13.29
N PRO A 154 -13.71 -7.47 13.27
CA PRO A 154 -14.46 -8.68 12.91
C PRO A 154 -14.11 -9.18 11.50
N ARG A 155 -14.00 -8.28 10.52
CA ARG A 155 -13.64 -8.65 9.14
C ARG A 155 -12.30 -9.38 9.08
N VAL A 156 -11.27 -8.88 9.78
CA VAL A 156 -9.95 -9.54 9.85
C VAL A 156 -10.06 -10.94 10.45
N ILE A 157 -10.71 -11.06 11.60
CA ILE A 157 -10.86 -12.34 12.32
C ILE A 157 -11.58 -13.36 11.42
N PHE A 158 -12.71 -12.97 10.84
CA PHE A 158 -13.50 -13.85 9.99
C PHE A 158 -12.79 -14.22 8.70
N THR A 159 -12.09 -13.27 8.06
CA THR A 159 -11.27 -13.57 6.88
C THR A 159 -10.18 -14.59 7.18
N VAL A 160 -9.43 -14.42 8.26
CA VAL A 160 -8.34 -15.36 8.62
C VAL A 160 -8.92 -16.75 8.91
N ILE A 161 -9.99 -16.83 9.70
CA ILE A 161 -10.61 -18.13 10.05
C ILE A 161 -11.18 -18.82 8.82
N SER A 162 -12.01 -18.11 8.03
CA SER A 162 -12.68 -18.68 6.86
C SER A 162 -11.70 -19.07 5.76
N SER A 163 -10.68 -18.24 5.53
CA SER A 163 -9.61 -18.55 4.57
C SER A 163 -8.76 -19.74 5.00
N THR A 164 -8.47 -19.89 6.31
CA THR A 164 -7.72 -21.02 6.85
C THR A 164 -8.50 -22.33 6.70
N ILE A 165 -9.78 -22.32 7.02
CA ILE A 165 -10.66 -23.50 6.87
C ILE A 165 -10.75 -23.89 5.39
N THR A 166 -10.97 -22.90 4.53
CA THR A 166 -11.06 -23.15 3.08
C THR A 166 -9.73 -23.65 2.50
N ALA A 167 -8.61 -23.06 2.92
CA ALA A 167 -7.28 -23.49 2.54
C ALA A 167 -7.01 -24.94 3.01
N TYR A 168 -7.45 -25.31 4.20
CA TYR A 168 -7.35 -26.67 4.71
C TYR A 168 -8.11 -27.66 3.82
N GLY A 169 -9.34 -27.30 3.43
CA GLY A 169 -10.14 -28.10 2.49
C GLY A 169 -9.41 -28.37 1.17
N PHE A 170 -8.88 -27.32 0.54
CA PHE A 170 -8.14 -27.42 -0.72
C PHE A 170 -6.72 -27.98 -0.55
N GLY A 171 -6.07 -27.74 0.55
CA GLY A 171 -4.67 -28.15 0.78
C GLY A 171 -4.51 -29.63 1.11
N ARG A 172 -5.40 -30.17 1.95
CA ARG A 172 -5.26 -31.50 2.56
C ARG A 172 -6.21 -32.55 2.00
N PHE A 173 -7.42 -32.18 1.60
CA PHE A 173 -8.41 -33.17 1.19
C PHE A 173 -8.42 -33.42 -0.34
N ARG A 174 -8.78 -34.63 -0.70
CA ARG A 174 -9.06 -35.04 -2.08
C ARG A 174 -10.57 -35.29 -2.20
N PHE A 175 -11.26 -34.47 -2.98
CA PHE A 175 -12.68 -34.61 -3.25
C PHE A 175 -13.00 -34.42 -4.73
N ARG A 176 -14.14 -34.92 -5.18
CA ARG A 176 -14.59 -34.80 -6.59
C ARG A 176 -14.83 -33.31 -6.89
N GLY A 177 -14.28 -32.84 -8.02
CA GLY A 177 -14.44 -31.44 -8.43
C GLY A 177 -13.42 -30.47 -7.81
N ARG A 178 -12.50 -30.90 -6.93
CA ARG A 178 -11.50 -30.06 -6.29
C ARG A 178 -10.76 -29.16 -7.28
N ASN A 179 -10.28 -29.70 -8.40
CA ASN A 179 -9.52 -28.94 -9.39
C ASN A 179 -10.38 -27.90 -10.11
N ALA A 180 -11.63 -28.23 -10.42
CA ALA A 180 -12.57 -27.29 -11.05
C ALA A 180 -12.93 -26.15 -10.08
N LEU A 181 -13.23 -26.46 -8.81
CA LEU A 181 -13.50 -25.45 -7.79
C LEU A 181 -12.28 -24.58 -7.50
N PHE A 182 -11.07 -25.17 -7.49
CA PHE A 182 -9.83 -24.42 -7.33
C PHE A 182 -9.58 -23.49 -8.53
N ALA A 183 -9.83 -23.95 -9.75
CA ALA A 183 -9.73 -23.13 -10.96
C ALA A 183 -10.74 -21.98 -10.92
N LEU A 184 -11.98 -22.23 -10.47
CA LEU A 184 -12.98 -21.19 -10.28
C LEU A 184 -12.55 -20.17 -9.23
N LEU A 185 -12.02 -20.63 -8.09
CA LEU A 185 -11.46 -19.77 -7.05
C LEU A 185 -10.34 -18.89 -7.62
N MET A 186 -9.41 -19.46 -8.41
CA MET A 186 -8.36 -18.67 -9.06
C MET A 186 -8.91 -17.67 -10.09
N ALA A 187 -9.96 -18.03 -10.81
CA ALA A 187 -10.60 -17.14 -11.77
C ALA A 187 -11.19 -15.89 -11.09
N THR A 188 -11.67 -16.00 -9.85
CA THR A 188 -12.18 -14.83 -9.12
C THR A 188 -11.12 -13.78 -8.82
N LEU A 189 -9.81 -14.15 -8.73
CA LEU A 189 -8.72 -13.20 -8.54
C LEU A 189 -8.52 -12.26 -9.74
N VAL A 190 -8.92 -12.69 -10.93
CA VAL A 190 -8.75 -11.92 -12.18
C VAL A 190 -9.95 -10.99 -12.40
N LEU A 191 -11.07 -11.21 -11.73
CA LEU A 191 -12.27 -10.38 -11.88
C LEU A 191 -12.05 -9.00 -11.25
N PRO A 192 -12.20 -7.91 -12.03
CA PRO A 192 -12.12 -6.57 -11.46
C PRO A 192 -13.24 -6.33 -10.44
N GLN A 193 -12.89 -5.97 -9.22
CA GLN A 193 -13.86 -5.72 -8.14
C GLN A 193 -14.91 -4.66 -8.52
N VAL A 194 -14.52 -3.66 -9.30
CA VAL A 194 -15.41 -2.57 -9.73
C VAL A 194 -16.63 -3.09 -10.52
N VAL A 195 -16.46 -4.15 -11.30
CA VAL A 195 -17.56 -4.78 -12.06
C VAL A 195 -18.59 -5.42 -11.13
N LEU A 196 -18.15 -5.92 -9.99
CA LEU A 196 -19.00 -6.58 -9.01
C LEU A 196 -19.71 -5.61 -8.07
N ASN A 197 -19.28 -4.35 -7.98
CA ASN A 197 -19.82 -3.37 -7.03
C ASN A 197 -21.34 -3.15 -7.18
N ILE A 198 -21.84 -3.00 -8.40
CA ILE A 198 -23.28 -2.77 -8.64
C ILE A 198 -24.11 -3.99 -8.28
N PRO A 199 -23.83 -5.21 -8.80
CA PRO A 199 -24.56 -6.41 -8.41
C PRO A 199 -24.53 -6.69 -6.90
N GLN A 200 -23.37 -6.52 -6.27
CA GLN A 200 -23.23 -6.69 -4.82
C GLN A 200 -24.03 -5.66 -4.04
N PHE A 201 -24.04 -4.39 -4.46
CA PHE A 201 -24.83 -3.35 -3.82
C PHE A 201 -26.32 -3.69 -3.86
N LEU A 202 -26.85 -4.10 -5.02
CA LEU A 202 -28.26 -4.47 -5.16
C LEU A 202 -28.61 -5.68 -4.26
N MET A 203 -27.75 -6.69 -4.22
CA MET A 203 -27.92 -7.86 -3.37
C MET A 203 -27.94 -7.46 -1.88
N TYR A 204 -26.96 -6.69 -1.41
CA TYR A 204 -26.86 -6.29 0.00
C TYR A 204 -27.97 -5.32 0.40
N ARG A 205 -28.43 -4.48 -0.53
CA ARG A 205 -29.63 -3.65 -0.33
C ARG A 205 -30.88 -4.50 -0.11
N ASN A 206 -31.07 -5.53 -0.92
CA ASN A 206 -32.20 -6.45 -0.76
C ASN A 206 -32.16 -7.23 0.55
N PHE A 207 -30.96 -7.53 1.09
CA PHE A 207 -30.78 -8.15 2.39
C PHE A 207 -30.92 -7.17 3.56
N GLY A 208 -31.10 -5.87 3.32
CA GLY A 208 -31.13 -4.85 4.36
C GLY A 208 -29.79 -4.60 5.04
N TRP A 209 -28.66 -4.94 4.39
CA TRP A 209 -27.32 -4.78 4.95
C TRP A 209 -26.73 -3.39 4.69
N VAL A 210 -27.26 -2.65 3.71
CA VAL A 210 -26.82 -1.27 3.42
C VAL A 210 -27.25 -0.36 4.56
N ASP A 211 -26.34 0.48 4.99
CA ASP A 211 -26.45 1.40 6.14
C ASP A 211 -26.82 0.71 7.47
N SER A 212 -26.44 -0.55 7.60
CA SER A 212 -26.63 -1.30 8.84
C SER A 212 -25.73 -0.74 9.96
N PRO A 213 -26.25 -0.56 11.21
CA PRO A 213 -25.45 -0.14 12.36
C PRO A 213 -24.35 -1.14 12.73
N TYR A 214 -24.45 -2.37 12.25
CA TYR A 214 -23.48 -3.46 12.44
C TYR A 214 -22.54 -3.67 11.27
N TYR A 215 -22.56 -2.81 10.25
CA TYR A 215 -21.73 -2.89 9.04
C TYR A 215 -21.81 -4.27 8.34
N LEU A 216 -23.00 -4.85 8.28
CA LEU A 216 -23.21 -6.23 7.79
C LEU A 216 -22.66 -6.44 6.38
N ALA A 217 -22.85 -5.47 5.46
CA ALA A 217 -22.32 -5.55 4.10
C ALA A 217 -20.78 -5.62 4.03
N LEU A 218 -20.09 -5.09 5.05
CA LEU A 218 -18.62 -5.08 5.13
C LEU A 218 -18.05 -6.30 5.89
N ILE A 219 -18.85 -6.89 6.80
CA ILE A 219 -18.39 -7.98 7.69
C ILE A 219 -18.84 -9.35 7.19
N VAL A 220 -20.12 -9.54 6.88
CA VAL A 220 -20.69 -10.87 6.61
C VAL A 220 -20.00 -11.62 5.47
N PRO A 221 -19.63 -10.97 4.34
CA PRO A 221 -18.94 -11.67 3.25
C PRO A 221 -17.61 -12.32 3.67
N SER A 222 -16.91 -11.75 4.65
CA SER A 222 -15.64 -12.30 5.14
C SER A 222 -15.78 -13.65 5.85
N LEU A 223 -16.98 -14.01 6.32
CA LEU A 223 -17.27 -15.35 6.87
C LEU A 223 -17.19 -16.46 5.81
N PHE A 224 -17.28 -16.12 4.53
CA PHE A 224 -17.36 -17.06 3.42
C PHE A 224 -16.11 -17.07 2.55
N ALA A 225 -14.94 -16.74 3.13
CA ALA A 225 -13.64 -16.70 2.45
C ALA A 225 -13.66 -15.87 1.15
N GLN A 226 -14.36 -14.73 1.16
CA GLN A 226 -14.49 -13.82 0.02
C GLN A 226 -13.13 -13.38 -0.53
N GLU A 227 -12.14 -13.19 0.35
CA GLU A 227 -10.80 -12.75 -0.01
C GLU A 227 -9.95 -13.94 -0.51
N THR A 228 -10.17 -14.32 -1.75
CA THR A 228 -9.51 -15.47 -2.43
C THR A 228 -7.98 -15.43 -2.33
N TYR A 229 -7.38 -14.24 -2.30
CA TYR A 229 -5.94 -14.07 -2.15
C TYR A 229 -5.41 -14.76 -0.89
N PHE A 230 -6.08 -14.59 0.26
CA PHE A 230 -5.63 -15.21 1.51
C PHE A 230 -5.85 -16.74 1.52
N VAL A 231 -6.92 -17.21 0.90
CA VAL A 231 -7.12 -18.64 0.70
C VAL A 231 -5.96 -19.24 -0.09
N TYR A 232 -5.59 -18.62 -1.21
CA TYR A 232 -4.47 -19.07 -2.04
C TYR A 232 -3.15 -19.02 -1.28
N MET A 233 -2.86 -17.92 -0.59
CA MET A 233 -1.65 -17.75 0.20
C MET A 233 -1.52 -18.86 1.25
N LEU A 234 -2.57 -19.11 2.03
CA LEU A 234 -2.58 -20.14 3.07
C LEU A 234 -2.46 -21.56 2.50
N ILE A 235 -3.03 -21.84 1.30
CA ILE A 235 -2.80 -23.11 0.58
C ILE A 235 -1.32 -23.31 0.27
N GLN A 236 -0.61 -22.26 -0.20
CA GLN A 236 0.80 -22.37 -0.52
C GLN A 236 1.64 -22.67 0.73
N PHE A 237 1.38 -21.99 1.85
CA PHE A 237 2.04 -22.29 3.12
C PHE A 237 1.73 -23.71 3.60
N MET A 238 0.50 -24.14 3.53
CA MET A 238 0.08 -25.48 3.96
C MET A 238 0.74 -26.59 3.14
N ARG A 239 1.05 -26.36 1.86
CA ARG A 239 1.78 -27.30 1.01
C ARG A 239 3.21 -27.54 1.46
N ASN A 240 3.82 -26.60 2.17
CA ASN A 240 5.17 -26.73 2.71
C ASN A 240 5.22 -27.55 4.01
N ILE A 241 4.09 -27.78 4.65
CA ILE A 241 3.99 -28.60 5.86
C ILE A 241 3.91 -30.08 5.44
N PRO A 242 4.80 -30.97 5.93
CA PRO A 242 4.80 -32.40 5.62
C PRO A 242 3.45 -33.05 5.95
N ARG A 243 3.02 -34.00 5.11
CA ARG A 243 1.75 -34.71 5.31
C ARG A 243 1.83 -35.78 6.41
N GLU A 244 3.01 -36.20 6.73
CA GLU A 244 3.32 -37.16 7.80
C GLU A 244 2.81 -36.67 9.14
N LEU A 245 2.72 -35.35 9.36
CA LEU A 245 2.14 -34.76 10.57
C LEU A 245 0.62 -34.98 10.65
N ASP A 246 -0.08 -34.93 9.52
CA ASP A 246 -1.51 -35.25 9.48
C ASP A 246 -1.76 -36.74 9.78
N GLU A 247 -0.87 -37.62 9.28
CA GLU A 247 -0.94 -39.05 9.52
C GLU A 247 -0.62 -39.40 10.97
N ALA A 248 0.42 -38.79 11.57
CA ALA A 248 0.74 -38.94 12.97
C ALA A 248 -0.42 -38.49 13.89
N ALA A 249 -0.98 -37.28 13.63
CA ALA A 249 -2.14 -36.79 14.38
C ALA A 249 -3.34 -37.76 14.30
N LYS A 250 -3.54 -38.40 13.14
CA LYS A 250 -4.60 -39.42 12.98
C LYS A 250 -4.32 -40.69 13.77
N ILE A 251 -3.07 -41.15 13.83
CA ILE A 251 -2.65 -42.30 14.66
C ILE A 251 -2.88 -41.97 16.15
N ASP A 252 -2.60 -40.71 16.56
CA ASP A 252 -2.84 -40.22 17.92
C ASP A 252 -4.34 -40.00 18.24
N GLY A 253 -5.24 -40.33 17.30
CA GLY A 253 -6.70 -40.28 17.48
C GLY A 253 -7.32 -38.91 17.23
N CYS A 254 -6.62 -37.93 16.68
CA CYS A 254 -7.17 -36.63 16.35
C CYS A 254 -8.22 -36.75 15.22
N ASN A 255 -9.34 -36.08 15.41
CA ASN A 255 -10.29 -35.87 14.34
C ASN A 255 -9.81 -34.71 13.40
N ILE A 256 -10.51 -34.51 12.27
CA ILE A 256 -10.17 -33.53 11.24
C ILE A 256 -10.00 -32.11 11.81
N MET A 257 -10.89 -31.68 12.70
CA MET A 257 -10.84 -30.34 13.29
C MET A 257 -9.71 -30.23 14.33
N GLN A 258 -9.47 -31.28 15.11
CA GLN A 258 -8.35 -31.35 16.04
C GLN A 258 -7.01 -31.32 15.30
N THR A 259 -6.86 -32.06 14.20
CA THR A 259 -5.66 -31.96 13.34
C THR A 259 -5.44 -30.55 12.82
N LEU A 260 -6.51 -29.85 12.37
CA LEU A 260 -6.38 -28.46 11.94
C LEU A 260 -5.92 -27.56 13.11
N VAL A 261 -6.63 -27.60 14.25
CA VAL A 261 -6.43 -26.61 15.32
C VAL A 261 -5.19 -26.88 16.13
N LEU A 262 -4.90 -28.17 16.46
CA LEU A 262 -3.80 -28.54 17.37
C LEU A 262 -2.47 -28.74 16.65
N VAL A 263 -2.47 -29.10 15.36
CA VAL A 263 -1.25 -29.41 14.61
C VAL A 263 -0.96 -28.37 13.55
N LEU A 264 -1.92 -28.12 12.65
CA LEU A 264 -1.65 -27.24 11.49
C LEU A 264 -1.70 -25.76 11.82
N VAL A 265 -2.66 -25.28 12.62
CA VAL A 265 -2.79 -23.86 12.97
C VAL A 265 -1.52 -23.31 13.66
N PRO A 266 -0.90 -24.00 14.65
CA PRO A 266 0.36 -23.55 15.20
C PRO A 266 1.48 -23.39 14.18
N MET A 267 1.56 -24.28 13.21
CA MET A 267 2.56 -24.22 12.13
C MET A 267 2.24 -23.15 11.07
N LEU A 268 0.96 -22.88 10.84
CA LEU A 268 0.47 -21.84 9.92
C LEU A 268 0.44 -20.46 10.57
N TRP A 269 0.71 -20.36 11.87
CA TRP A 269 0.55 -19.11 12.62
C TRP A 269 1.23 -17.90 11.97
N PRO A 270 2.51 -17.98 11.48
CA PRO A 270 3.13 -16.85 10.82
C PRO A 270 2.39 -16.41 9.55
N ALA A 271 1.88 -17.37 8.76
CA ALA A 271 1.11 -17.08 7.57
C ALA A 271 -0.27 -16.50 7.90
N MET A 272 -0.91 -16.98 8.95
CA MET A 272 -2.19 -16.45 9.42
C MET A 272 -2.05 -15.02 9.96
N VAL A 273 -0.97 -14.72 10.69
CA VAL A 273 -0.66 -13.35 11.14
C VAL A 273 -0.41 -12.44 9.94
N SER A 274 0.33 -12.90 8.93
CA SER A 274 0.56 -12.15 7.69
C SER A 274 -0.76 -11.86 6.96
N ALA A 275 -1.65 -12.86 6.84
CA ALA A 275 -2.99 -12.69 6.27
C ALA A 275 -3.82 -11.66 7.04
N GLY A 276 -3.81 -11.76 8.36
CA GLY A 276 -4.49 -10.83 9.25
C GLY A 276 -3.97 -9.41 9.15
N LEU A 277 -2.65 -9.23 9.06
CA LEU A 277 -2.02 -7.92 8.88
C LEU A 277 -2.40 -7.28 7.54
N PHE A 278 -2.31 -8.02 6.43
CA PHE A 278 -2.74 -7.52 5.13
C PHE A 278 -4.22 -7.14 5.13
N GLN A 279 -5.07 -8.04 5.66
CA GLN A 279 -6.50 -7.77 5.73
C GLN A 279 -6.81 -6.55 6.61
N PHE A 280 -6.10 -6.37 7.72
CA PHE A 280 -6.22 -5.18 8.57
C PHE A 280 -5.86 -3.92 7.80
N MET A 281 -4.71 -3.92 7.10
CA MET A 281 -4.26 -2.77 6.32
C MET A 281 -5.23 -2.45 5.17
N TRP A 282 -5.70 -3.46 4.43
CA TRP A 282 -6.66 -3.25 3.34
C TRP A 282 -8.00 -2.73 3.85
N SER A 283 -8.53 -3.33 4.92
CA SER A 283 -9.83 -2.92 5.48
C SER A 283 -9.78 -1.54 6.14
N SER A 284 -8.68 -1.20 6.83
CA SER A 284 -8.52 0.11 7.46
C SER A 284 -8.41 1.25 6.44
N ASN A 285 -7.90 0.97 5.24
CA ASN A 285 -7.76 1.94 4.14
C ASN A 285 -8.88 1.81 3.10
N ASP A 286 -9.84 0.91 3.31
CA ASP A 286 -10.97 0.74 2.39
C ASP A 286 -11.85 2.01 2.39
N PHE A 287 -11.92 2.64 1.23
CA PHE A 287 -12.78 3.78 0.98
C PHE A 287 -14.05 3.39 0.23
N MET A 288 -13.90 2.49 -0.76
CA MET A 288 -14.98 2.18 -1.69
C MET A 288 -16.11 1.38 -1.03
N GLY A 289 -15.77 0.41 -0.19
CA GLY A 289 -16.77 -0.37 0.55
C GLY A 289 -17.65 0.50 1.44
N PRO A 290 -17.07 1.28 2.37
CA PRO A 290 -17.84 2.24 3.16
C PRO A 290 -18.64 3.24 2.32
N LEU A 291 -18.07 3.76 1.22
CA LEU A 291 -18.76 4.71 0.34
C LEU A 291 -20.04 4.12 -0.26
N LEU A 292 -20.01 2.84 -0.60
CA LEU A 292 -21.18 2.16 -1.18
C LEU A 292 -22.23 1.75 -0.12
N TYR A 293 -21.78 1.35 1.07
CA TYR A 293 -22.64 0.65 2.02
C TYR A 293 -22.97 1.43 3.30
N VAL A 294 -22.37 2.59 3.52
CA VAL A 294 -22.61 3.42 4.72
C VAL A 294 -23.08 4.81 4.29
N ASN A 295 -24.36 5.12 4.54
CA ASN A 295 -24.97 6.36 4.10
C ASN A 295 -25.07 7.39 5.24
N SER A 296 -25.23 6.93 6.49
CA SER A 296 -25.41 7.81 7.66
C SER A 296 -24.09 8.43 8.10
N PRO A 297 -23.96 9.78 8.15
CA PRO A 297 -22.71 10.45 8.56
C PRO A 297 -22.21 10.04 9.95
N SER A 298 -23.08 9.81 10.90
CA SER A 298 -22.74 9.34 12.26
C SER A 298 -22.03 7.97 12.29
N ARG A 299 -22.13 7.19 11.19
CA ARG A 299 -21.52 5.87 11.03
C ARG A 299 -20.30 5.88 10.12
N TYR A 300 -19.89 7.03 9.59
CA TYR A 300 -18.74 7.10 8.68
C TYR A 300 -17.47 6.58 9.36
N PRO A 301 -16.75 5.66 8.71
CA PRO A 301 -15.38 5.32 9.10
C PRO A 301 -14.41 6.46 8.81
N ALA A 302 -13.19 6.35 9.29
CA ALA A 302 -12.16 7.36 9.16
C ALA A 302 -11.91 7.78 7.70
N THR A 303 -11.92 6.85 6.75
CA THR A 303 -11.73 7.12 5.32
C THR A 303 -12.82 8.03 4.74
N LEU A 304 -14.08 7.80 5.10
CA LEU A 304 -15.18 8.69 4.70
C LEU A 304 -15.15 10.02 5.45
N PHE A 305 -14.72 10.02 6.71
CA PHE A 305 -14.59 11.25 7.51
C PHE A 305 -13.47 12.15 6.96
N VAL A 306 -12.34 11.58 6.51
CA VAL A 306 -11.31 12.33 5.77
C VAL A 306 -11.92 12.99 4.54
N ARG A 307 -12.69 12.23 3.73
CA ARG A 307 -13.38 12.77 2.55
C ARG A 307 -14.35 13.89 2.91
N MET A 308 -15.17 13.69 3.94
CA MET A 308 -16.12 14.68 4.43
C MET A 308 -15.43 15.97 4.91
N SER A 309 -14.20 15.82 5.46
CA SER A 309 -13.37 16.95 5.90
C SER A 309 -12.82 17.81 4.75
N MET A 310 -12.91 17.32 3.50
CA MET A 310 -12.52 18.05 2.28
C MET A 310 -13.66 18.85 1.67
N ASP A 311 -14.81 18.97 2.34
CA ASP A 311 -15.98 19.62 1.78
C ASP A 311 -15.76 21.13 1.62
N ALA A 312 -16.12 21.66 0.44
CA ALA A 312 -15.89 23.04 0.05
C ALA A 312 -16.85 24.04 0.74
N ASP A 313 -18.03 23.57 1.19
CA ASP A 313 -19.06 24.42 1.77
C ASP A 313 -18.64 25.07 3.10
N THR A 314 -17.64 24.49 3.79
CA THR A 314 -17.09 25.00 5.05
C THR A 314 -15.76 25.73 4.90
N GLY A 315 -15.30 25.98 3.65
CA GLY A 315 -13.96 26.45 3.34
C GLY A 315 -12.90 25.34 3.54
N PHE A 316 -12.02 25.17 2.57
CA PHE A 316 -10.99 24.13 2.62
C PHE A 316 -10.05 24.29 3.82
N ALA A 317 -10.35 23.62 4.92
CA ALA A 317 -9.49 23.59 6.11
C ALA A 317 -8.44 22.47 5.97
N TRP A 318 -7.44 22.69 5.12
CA TRP A 318 -6.40 21.70 4.83
C TRP A 318 -5.61 21.23 6.04
N ASN A 319 -5.36 22.11 7.02
CA ASN A 319 -4.73 21.74 8.28
C ASN A 319 -5.55 20.68 9.05
N ARG A 320 -6.89 20.80 9.03
CA ARG A 320 -7.79 19.79 9.57
C ARG A 320 -7.71 18.47 8.77
N VAL A 321 -7.75 18.53 7.44
CA VAL A 321 -7.65 17.35 6.58
C VAL A 321 -6.35 16.59 6.85
N MET A 322 -5.22 17.32 6.97
CA MET A 322 -3.93 16.72 7.30
C MET A 322 -3.92 16.08 8.69
N ALA A 323 -4.50 16.76 9.69
CA ALA A 323 -4.60 16.23 11.05
C ALA A 323 -5.46 14.95 11.12
N VAL A 324 -6.65 14.96 10.48
CA VAL A 324 -7.55 13.79 10.39
C VAL A 324 -6.85 12.64 9.66
N SER A 325 -6.17 12.91 8.55
CA SER A 325 -5.44 11.90 7.79
C SER A 325 -4.31 11.29 8.60
N LEU A 326 -3.52 12.12 9.31
CA LEU A 326 -2.44 11.62 10.17
C LEU A 326 -2.98 10.74 11.30
N ILE A 327 -4.03 11.17 12.00
CA ILE A 327 -4.65 10.37 13.08
C ILE A 327 -5.17 9.05 12.51
N SER A 328 -5.78 9.07 11.33
CA SER A 328 -6.37 7.88 10.70
C SER A 328 -5.34 6.82 10.32
N ILE A 329 -4.12 7.22 9.91
CA ILE A 329 -3.09 6.26 9.49
C ILE A 329 -2.28 5.69 10.67
N LEU A 330 -2.23 6.40 11.81
CA LEU A 330 -1.39 6.00 12.95
C LEU A 330 -1.62 4.56 13.43
N PRO A 331 -2.86 4.07 13.65
CA PRO A 331 -3.04 2.69 14.10
C PRO A 331 -2.56 1.66 13.07
N SER A 332 -2.72 1.94 11.77
CA SER A 332 -2.20 1.04 10.71
C SER A 332 -0.68 0.99 10.74
N LEU A 333 0.00 2.11 10.96
CA LEU A 333 1.45 2.15 11.13
C LEU A 333 1.89 1.39 12.38
N ILE A 334 1.22 1.59 13.51
CA ILE A 334 1.54 0.89 14.76
C ILE A 334 1.41 -0.63 14.59
N VAL A 335 0.29 -1.09 14.04
CA VAL A 335 0.07 -2.53 13.79
C VAL A 335 1.11 -3.09 12.83
N PHE A 336 1.46 -2.35 11.77
CA PHE A 336 2.52 -2.75 10.84
C PHE A 336 3.87 -2.92 11.55
N PHE A 337 4.31 -1.93 12.34
CA PHE A 337 5.60 -2.01 13.06
C PHE A 337 5.63 -3.12 14.10
N LEU A 338 4.51 -3.42 14.74
CA LEU A 338 4.43 -4.51 15.71
C LEU A 338 4.47 -5.91 15.05
N ALA A 339 3.91 -6.04 13.85
CA ALA A 339 3.79 -7.32 13.16
C ALA A 339 4.85 -7.55 12.05
N GLN A 340 5.72 -6.56 11.73
CA GLN A 340 6.66 -6.61 10.61
C GLN A 340 7.64 -7.79 10.65
N SER A 341 8.08 -8.24 11.83
CA SER A 341 8.98 -9.39 11.97
C SER A 341 8.32 -10.68 11.49
N GLN A 342 7.08 -10.93 11.90
CA GLN A 342 6.31 -12.11 11.51
C GLN A 342 5.92 -12.06 10.02
N PHE A 343 5.74 -10.86 9.49
CA PHE A 343 5.52 -10.64 8.06
C PHE A 343 6.72 -11.08 7.22
N MET A 344 7.94 -10.69 7.63
CA MET A 344 9.18 -11.08 6.94
C MET A 344 9.36 -12.60 6.93
N ASP A 345 9.11 -13.26 8.05
CA ASP A 345 9.19 -14.74 8.15
C ASP A 345 8.14 -15.41 7.26
N GLY A 346 6.93 -14.86 7.18
CA GLY A 346 5.85 -15.35 6.34
C GLY A 346 6.16 -15.24 4.83
N VAL A 347 6.71 -14.12 4.38
CA VAL A 347 7.03 -13.90 2.95
C VAL A 347 8.26 -14.69 2.52
N THR A 348 9.29 -14.75 3.37
CA THR A 348 10.56 -15.44 3.04
C THR A 348 10.42 -16.95 3.03
N ALA A 349 9.60 -17.54 3.89
CA ALA A 349 9.33 -19.00 3.87
C ALA A 349 8.72 -19.49 2.54
N GLY A 350 8.03 -18.60 1.79
CA GLY A 350 7.54 -18.89 0.44
C GLY A 350 8.58 -18.67 -0.67
N ALA A 351 9.62 -17.88 -0.43
CA ALA A 351 10.59 -17.46 -1.44
C ALA A 351 11.88 -18.31 -1.47
N VAL A 352 12.19 -19.04 -0.40
CA VAL A 352 13.41 -19.87 -0.34
C VAL A 352 13.13 -21.27 -0.89
N LYS A 353 12.97 -21.38 -2.21
CA LYS A 353 13.23 -22.56 -3.04
C LYS A 353 13.93 -22.08 -4.31
N GLY A 354 15.21 -21.87 -4.19
CA GLY A 354 16.15 -21.68 -5.28
C GLY A 354 17.46 -22.28 -4.87
#